data_3ac66b7b747263e623f5ca8cc609bfd9
#
_entry.id   3ac66b7b747263e623f5ca8cc609bfd9
#
_cell.length_a   1.000
_cell.length_b   1.000
_cell.length_c   1.000
_cell.angle_alpha   90.00
_cell.angle_beta   90.00
_cell.angle_gamma   90.00
#
_symmetry.space_group_name_H-M   'P 1'
#
loop_
_entity.id
_entity.type
_entity.pdbx_description
1 polymer ?
#
loop_
_entity_poly.entity_id
_entity_poly.type
_entity_poly.pdbx_seq_one_letter_code
_entity_poly.pdbx_strand_id
1 'polypeptide(L)'
;YLFLLALIYIAFISLGLPDSLLGSGWPVMHAELGVPVSYMGIISMIISGGTVVSSLFSDKMTRKFGTRIVTVASVFLTVIALFGFSFSSQFWMLAVFAVPYGLGAGAIDSALNNYVALHYKAKHMSWLHCFWGVGTVVSPFIMGYALTNRTWNSGYRIIGFLQLAIALLLLVTLPVWNINKSATETAGKSVGLVGALKIKGVPFLLLGFFAYCALEATAMQWASTYFVEVKGISTERAATFAALFYIGITSGLPSSLLRLLNIFPDAVDTTPRLLGTSIFRTSLSSSVIISALTAIGGTVLLAISAVTPIGSLCFL
;
A
#
# COMPACT_ATOMS: atom_id res chain seq x y z
N TYR A 1 20.15 -14.13 3.14
CA TYR A 1 19.61 -12.84 3.59
C TYR A 1 19.05 -12.01 2.42
N LEU A 2 19.83 -11.77 1.35
CA LEU A 2 19.38 -10.96 0.21
C LEU A 2 18.19 -11.57 -0.53
N PHE A 3 18.16 -12.89 -0.70
CA PHE A 3 17.05 -13.57 -1.37
C PHE A 3 15.73 -13.44 -0.60
N LEU A 4 15.76 -13.60 0.73
CA LEU A 4 14.58 -13.40 1.56
C LEU A 4 14.07 -11.96 1.50
N LEU A 5 14.99 -10.97 1.51
CA LEU A 5 14.63 -9.57 1.36
C LEU A 5 13.97 -9.29 0.01
N ALA A 6 14.45 -9.89 -1.08
CA ALA A 6 13.81 -9.79 -2.39
C ALA A 6 12.39 -10.37 -2.38
N LEU A 7 12.17 -11.52 -1.73
CA LEU A 7 10.83 -12.09 -1.56
C LEU A 7 9.89 -11.18 -0.77
N ILE A 8 10.40 -10.51 0.27
CA ILE A 8 9.64 -9.53 1.05
C ILE A 8 9.27 -8.34 0.17
N TYR A 9 10.16 -7.84 -0.66
CA TYR A 9 9.87 -6.75 -1.60
C TYR A 9 8.82 -7.16 -2.65
N ILE A 10 8.91 -8.38 -3.20
CA ILE A 10 7.90 -8.93 -4.10
C ILE A 10 6.53 -9.02 -3.40
N ALA A 11 6.51 -9.42 -2.12
CA ALA A 11 5.29 -9.45 -1.32
C ALA A 11 4.67 -8.05 -1.14
N PHE A 12 5.50 -6.99 -1.08
CA PHE A 12 5.01 -5.61 -1.02
C PHE A 12 4.53 -5.09 -2.38
N ILE A 13 5.13 -5.50 -3.50
CA ILE A 13 4.54 -5.26 -4.83
C ILE A 13 3.14 -5.87 -4.87
N SER A 14 2.99 -7.10 -4.39
CA SER A 14 1.71 -7.80 -4.35
C SER A 14 0.66 -7.09 -3.49
N LEU A 15 1.07 -6.39 -2.44
CA LEU A 15 0.18 -5.58 -1.62
C LEU A 15 -0.27 -4.31 -2.37
N GLY A 16 0.65 -3.64 -3.09
CA GLY A 16 0.34 -2.42 -3.83
C GLY A 16 -0.50 -2.65 -5.10
N LEU A 17 -0.35 -3.79 -5.75
CA LEU A 17 -1.06 -4.09 -7.00
C LEU A 17 -2.59 -3.94 -6.91
N PRO A 18 -3.30 -4.44 -5.90
CA PRO A 18 -4.75 -4.30 -5.85
C PRO A 18 -5.23 -2.97 -5.28
N ASP A 19 -4.40 -2.22 -4.55
CA ASP A 19 -4.83 -1.04 -3.79
C ASP A 19 -5.42 0.09 -4.67
N SER A 20 -4.88 0.30 -5.87
CA SER A 20 -5.33 1.36 -6.77
C SER A 20 -6.37 0.92 -7.82
N LEU A 21 -6.73 -0.37 -7.85
CA LEU A 21 -7.69 -0.91 -8.82
C LEU A 21 -9.10 -0.35 -8.64
N LEU A 22 -9.57 -0.30 -7.38
CA LEU A 22 -10.93 0.15 -7.09
C LEU A 22 -11.14 1.59 -7.57
N GLY A 23 -10.25 2.51 -7.19
CA GLY A 23 -10.33 3.91 -7.61
C GLY A 23 -10.23 4.08 -9.12
N SER A 24 -9.34 3.34 -9.78
CA SER A 24 -9.14 3.42 -11.23
C SER A 24 -10.31 2.85 -12.04
N GLY A 25 -10.96 1.79 -11.55
CA GLY A 25 -12.08 1.14 -12.21
C GLY A 25 -13.45 1.74 -11.89
N TRP A 26 -13.57 2.48 -10.78
CA TRP A 26 -14.84 2.90 -10.21
C TRP A 26 -15.72 3.74 -11.14
N PRO A 27 -15.20 4.66 -11.97
CA PRO A 27 -16.03 5.42 -12.91
C PRO A 27 -16.90 4.55 -13.82
N VAL A 28 -16.42 3.35 -14.18
CA VAL A 28 -17.19 2.39 -14.99
C VAL A 28 -17.98 1.43 -14.10
N MET A 29 -17.37 0.96 -13.02
CA MET A 29 -17.97 -0.03 -12.12
C MET A 29 -19.28 0.44 -11.52
N HIS A 30 -19.35 1.68 -11.01
CA HIS A 30 -20.56 2.16 -10.35
C HIS A 30 -21.73 2.27 -11.32
N ALA A 31 -21.48 2.68 -12.57
CA ALA A 31 -22.49 2.79 -13.60
C ALA A 31 -23.01 1.42 -14.03
N GLU A 32 -22.12 0.44 -14.27
CA GLU A 32 -22.48 -0.92 -14.65
C GLU A 32 -23.22 -1.67 -13.51
N LEU A 33 -22.84 -1.41 -12.27
CA LEU A 33 -23.47 -2.01 -11.08
C LEU A 33 -24.78 -1.29 -10.67
N GLY A 34 -25.12 -0.17 -11.33
CA GLY A 34 -26.33 0.61 -11.05
C GLY A 34 -26.33 1.23 -9.64
N VAL A 35 -25.18 1.63 -9.11
CA VAL A 35 -25.04 2.20 -7.77
C VAL A 35 -24.51 3.63 -7.79
N PRO A 36 -24.84 4.45 -6.78
CA PRO A 36 -24.28 5.79 -6.65
C PRO A 36 -22.76 5.77 -6.57
N VAL A 37 -22.11 6.83 -7.09
CA VAL A 37 -20.64 7.03 -7.03
C VAL A 37 -20.10 6.88 -5.60
N SER A 38 -20.85 7.35 -4.59
CA SER A 38 -20.47 7.31 -3.17
C SER A 38 -20.31 5.89 -2.59
N TYR A 39 -20.86 4.86 -3.27
CA TYR A 39 -20.80 3.47 -2.77
C TYR A 39 -19.38 2.90 -2.78
N MET A 40 -18.43 3.50 -3.51
CA MET A 40 -17.00 3.19 -3.35
C MET A 40 -16.54 3.32 -1.90
N GLY A 41 -17.04 4.36 -1.21
CA GLY A 41 -16.73 4.57 0.20
C GLY A 41 -17.10 3.39 1.09
N ILE A 42 -18.22 2.69 0.80
CA ILE A 42 -18.64 1.49 1.55
C ILE A 42 -17.61 0.37 1.40
N ILE A 43 -17.21 0.07 0.16
CA ILE A 43 -16.18 -0.96 -0.11
C ILE A 43 -14.87 -0.60 0.58
N SER A 44 -14.43 0.65 0.45
CA SER A 44 -13.20 1.15 1.09
C SER A 44 -13.26 1.06 2.62
N MET A 45 -14.41 1.37 3.22
CA MET A 45 -14.60 1.24 4.68
C MET A 45 -14.53 -0.22 5.13
N ILE A 46 -15.11 -1.16 4.37
CA ILE A 46 -15.03 -2.59 4.68
C ILE A 46 -13.57 -3.06 4.60
N ILE A 47 -12.84 -2.68 3.53
CA ILE A 47 -11.43 -3.01 3.37
C ILE A 47 -10.63 -2.44 4.55
N SER A 48 -10.75 -1.15 4.83
CA SER A 48 -10.03 -0.47 5.92
C SER A 48 -10.37 -1.07 7.29
N GLY A 49 -11.63 -1.38 7.54
CA GLY A 49 -12.06 -2.06 8.77
C GLY A 49 -11.41 -3.43 8.93
N GLY A 50 -11.38 -4.23 7.86
CA GLY A 50 -10.68 -5.52 7.82
C GLY A 50 -9.17 -5.37 8.06
N THR A 51 -8.54 -4.36 7.44
CA THR A 51 -7.13 -4.04 7.62
C THR A 51 -6.81 -3.69 9.08
N VAL A 52 -7.61 -2.83 9.71
CA VAL A 52 -7.43 -2.48 11.13
C VAL A 52 -7.57 -3.71 12.01
N VAL A 53 -8.62 -4.51 11.82
CA VAL A 53 -8.86 -5.72 12.61
C VAL A 53 -7.69 -6.69 12.47
N SER A 54 -7.27 -7.01 11.26
CA SER A 54 -6.19 -7.99 11.03
C SER A 54 -4.84 -7.48 11.54
N SER A 55 -4.56 -6.18 11.42
CA SER A 55 -3.34 -5.57 11.96
C SER A 55 -3.26 -5.67 13.48
N LEU A 56 -4.37 -5.45 14.20
CA LEU A 56 -4.43 -5.59 15.66
C LEU A 56 -4.15 -7.02 16.13
N PHE A 57 -4.53 -8.03 15.34
CA PHE A 57 -4.29 -9.44 15.65
C PHE A 57 -2.99 -9.99 15.05
N SER A 58 -2.30 -9.23 14.19
CA SER A 58 -1.13 -9.68 13.45
C SER A 58 0.00 -10.16 14.37
N ASP A 59 0.28 -9.46 15.48
CA ASP A 59 1.29 -9.87 16.46
C ASP A 59 0.99 -11.25 17.06
N LYS A 60 -0.27 -11.51 17.45
CA LYS A 60 -0.68 -12.84 17.96
C LYS A 60 -0.53 -13.92 16.91
N MET A 61 -0.92 -13.61 15.67
CA MET A 61 -0.85 -14.56 14.56
C MET A 61 0.59 -14.89 14.18
N THR A 62 1.46 -13.89 14.11
CA THR A 62 2.88 -14.08 13.78
C THR A 62 3.65 -14.82 14.88
N ARG A 63 3.33 -14.60 16.15
CA ARG A 63 3.89 -15.40 17.27
C ARG A 63 3.44 -16.84 17.21
N LYS A 64 2.18 -17.11 16.86
CA LYS A 64 1.61 -18.46 16.87
C LYS A 64 2.02 -19.27 15.63
N PHE A 65 1.96 -18.67 14.45
CA PHE A 65 2.12 -19.37 13.17
C PHE A 65 3.45 -19.02 12.47
N GLY A 66 4.13 -17.96 12.91
CA GLY A 66 5.31 -17.41 12.26
C GLY A 66 4.96 -16.47 11.11
N THR A 67 5.82 -15.46 10.88
CA THR A 67 5.63 -14.43 9.84
C THR A 67 5.40 -15.05 8.45
N ARG A 68 6.13 -16.12 8.11
CA ARG A 68 6.05 -16.80 6.82
C ARG A 68 4.64 -17.32 6.48
N ILE A 69 3.98 -18.00 7.45
CA ILE A 69 2.64 -18.58 7.24
C ILE A 69 1.61 -17.45 7.17
N VAL A 70 1.72 -16.45 8.04
CA VAL A 70 0.83 -15.28 8.01
C VAL A 70 0.94 -14.57 6.65
N THR A 71 2.15 -14.34 6.15
CA THR A 71 2.37 -13.70 4.83
C THR A 71 1.71 -14.48 3.71
N VAL A 72 1.98 -15.79 3.60
CA VAL A 72 1.41 -16.62 2.53
C VAL A 72 -0.11 -16.69 2.61
N ALA A 73 -0.66 -16.94 3.80
CA ALA A 73 -2.11 -16.98 4.01
C ALA A 73 -2.79 -15.66 3.65
N SER A 74 -2.16 -14.53 4.00
CA SER A 74 -2.65 -13.19 3.69
C SER A 74 -2.67 -12.91 2.19
N VAL A 75 -1.61 -13.30 1.45
CA VAL A 75 -1.60 -13.15 -0.02
C VAL A 75 -2.68 -14.03 -0.66
N PHE A 76 -2.91 -15.25 -0.17
CA PHE A 76 -4.01 -16.07 -0.67
C PHE A 76 -5.40 -15.47 -0.39
N LEU A 77 -5.60 -14.81 0.76
CA LEU A 77 -6.85 -14.07 1.02
C LEU A 77 -7.07 -12.95 0.02
N THR A 78 -6.02 -12.20 -0.33
CA THR A 78 -6.12 -11.15 -1.37
C THR A 78 -6.34 -11.74 -2.76
N VAL A 79 -5.77 -12.90 -3.09
CA VAL A 79 -6.07 -13.64 -4.34
C VAL A 79 -7.56 -13.99 -4.43
N ILE A 80 -8.12 -14.57 -3.36
CA ILE A 80 -9.55 -14.92 -3.29
C ILE A 80 -10.41 -13.68 -3.51
N ALA A 81 -10.05 -12.57 -2.86
CA ALA A 81 -10.78 -11.31 -2.99
C ALA A 81 -10.73 -10.77 -4.44
N LEU A 82 -9.57 -10.76 -5.08
CA LEU A 82 -9.40 -10.27 -6.45
C LEU A 82 -10.19 -11.10 -7.47
N PHE A 83 -10.14 -12.42 -7.35
CA PHE A 83 -10.99 -13.28 -8.18
C PHE A 83 -12.46 -13.07 -7.85
N GLY A 84 -12.81 -12.90 -6.57
CA GLY A 84 -14.16 -12.55 -6.17
C GLY A 84 -14.65 -11.25 -6.83
N PHE A 85 -13.84 -10.20 -6.81
CA PHE A 85 -14.14 -8.96 -7.54
C PHE A 85 -14.26 -9.20 -9.05
N SER A 86 -13.40 -10.03 -9.63
CA SER A 86 -13.43 -10.32 -11.07
C SER A 86 -14.68 -11.08 -11.53
N PHE A 87 -15.38 -11.75 -10.64
CA PHE A 87 -16.64 -12.47 -10.92
C PHE A 87 -17.88 -11.73 -10.41
N SER A 88 -17.67 -10.56 -9.77
CA SER A 88 -18.78 -9.78 -9.23
C SER A 88 -19.60 -9.14 -10.36
N SER A 89 -20.90 -9.36 -10.32
CA SER A 89 -21.92 -8.74 -11.18
C SER A 89 -22.87 -7.83 -10.40
N GLN A 90 -22.76 -7.80 -9.09
CA GLN A 90 -23.60 -7.01 -8.20
C GLN A 90 -22.76 -6.39 -7.08
N PHE A 91 -23.18 -5.22 -6.60
CA PHE A 91 -22.47 -4.47 -5.58
C PHE A 91 -22.20 -5.24 -4.28
N TRP A 92 -23.18 -6.00 -3.79
CA TRP A 92 -23.03 -6.77 -2.55
C TRP A 92 -21.93 -7.83 -2.63
N MET A 93 -21.65 -8.36 -3.84
CA MET A 93 -20.54 -9.30 -4.03
C MET A 93 -19.19 -8.62 -3.79
N LEU A 94 -19.02 -7.39 -4.26
CA LEU A 94 -17.82 -6.59 -3.95
C LEU A 94 -17.69 -6.38 -2.43
N ALA A 95 -18.80 -6.07 -1.74
CA ALA A 95 -18.77 -5.89 -0.29
C ALA A 95 -18.34 -7.16 0.46
N VAL A 96 -18.82 -8.35 0.03
CA VAL A 96 -18.41 -9.63 0.61
C VAL A 96 -16.93 -9.91 0.39
N PHE A 97 -16.44 -9.73 -0.83
CA PHE A 97 -15.03 -9.98 -1.14
C PHE A 97 -14.08 -8.89 -0.64
N ALA A 98 -14.57 -7.70 -0.29
CA ALA A 98 -13.81 -6.67 0.41
C ALA A 98 -13.32 -7.12 1.81
N VAL A 99 -14.05 -8.02 2.47
CA VAL A 99 -13.66 -8.55 3.80
C VAL A 99 -12.36 -9.34 3.74
N PRO A 100 -12.25 -10.44 2.98
CA PRO A 100 -10.98 -11.18 2.86
C PRO A 100 -9.86 -10.30 2.30
N TYR A 101 -10.15 -9.32 1.43
CA TYR A 101 -9.17 -8.38 0.96
C TYR A 101 -8.55 -7.58 2.12
N GLY A 102 -9.38 -6.90 2.92
CA GLY A 102 -8.89 -6.09 4.04
C GLY A 102 -8.15 -6.92 5.10
N LEU A 103 -8.67 -8.11 5.43
CA LEU A 103 -8.01 -9.02 6.38
C LEU A 103 -6.63 -9.47 5.89
N GLY A 104 -6.50 -9.80 4.60
CA GLY A 104 -5.23 -10.17 4.00
C GLY A 104 -4.24 -9.00 3.96
N ALA A 105 -4.68 -7.85 3.47
CA ALA A 105 -3.84 -6.66 3.33
C ALA A 105 -3.23 -6.20 4.67
N GLY A 106 -4.05 -6.08 5.72
CA GLY A 106 -3.55 -5.61 7.02
C GLY A 106 -2.65 -6.62 7.73
N ALA A 107 -2.92 -7.92 7.60
CA ALA A 107 -2.09 -8.93 8.24
C ALA A 107 -0.70 -9.03 7.61
N ILE A 108 -0.59 -8.99 6.27
CA ILE A 108 0.71 -9.01 5.58
C ILE A 108 1.51 -7.75 5.83
N ASP A 109 0.87 -6.57 5.75
CA ASP A 109 1.51 -5.30 5.99
C ASP A 109 2.15 -5.25 7.37
N SER A 110 1.38 -5.51 8.42
CA SER A 110 1.87 -5.51 9.80
C SER A 110 2.94 -6.57 10.04
N ALA A 111 2.79 -7.78 9.49
CA ALA A 111 3.73 -8.88 9.69
C ALA A 111 5.10 -8.59 9.06
N LEU A 112 5.12 -8.08 7.82
CA LEU A 112 6.36 -7.81 7.11
C LEU A 112 7.04 -6.53 7.57
N ASN A 113 6.30 -5.46 7.90
CA ASN A 113 6.86 -4.27 8.50
C ASN A 113 7.56 -4.60 9.82
N ASN A 114 6.91 -5.36 10.70
CA ASN A 114 7.52 -5.81 11.95
C ASN A 114 8.76 -6.68 11.70
N TYR A 115 8.69 -7.61 10.76
CA TYR A 115 9.81 -8.48 10.42
C TYR A 115 11.03 -7.68 9.91
N VAL A 116 10.82 -6.73 9.01
CA VAL A 116 11.89 -5.88 8.45
C VAL A 116 12.45 -4.97 9.53
N ALA A 117 11.61 -4.37 10.40
CA ALA A 117 12.05 -3.52 11.50
C ALA A 117 12.97 -4.25 12.48
N LEU A 118 12.72 -5.55 12.74
CA LEU A 118 13.50 -6.36 13.69
C LEU A 118 14.79 -6.94 13.09
N HIS A 119 14.83 -7.21 11.78
CA HIS A 119 15.91 -8.00 11.17
C HIS A 119 16.77 -7.23 10.18
N TYR A 120 16.34 -6.04 9.75
CA TYR A 120 17.03 -5.27 8.70
C TYR A 120 17.26 -3.82 9.11
N LYS A 121 18.13 -3.13 8.37
CA LYS A 121 18.42 -1.70 8.59
C LYS A 121 17.23 -0.83 8.15
N ALA A 122 17.08 0.34 8.76
CA ALA A 122 15.98 1.29 8.48
C ALA A 122 15.80 1.62 6.98
N LYS A 123 16.88 1.65 6.19
CA LYS A 123 16.80 1.86 4.74
C LYS A 123 15.91 0.84 4.02
N HIS A 124 15.82 -0.40 4.52
CA HIS A 124 15.00 -1.44 3.90
C HIS A 124 13.49 -1.22 4.14
N MET A 125 13.12 -0.49 5.20
CA MET A 125 11.72 -0.04 5.38
C MET A 125 11.30 0.94 4.29
N SER A 126 12.15 1.91 3.93
CA SER A 126 11.84 2.84 2.83
C SER A 126 11.74 2.11 1.49
N TRP A 127 12.65 1.16 1.22
CA TRP A 127 12.57 0.33 0.01
C TRP A 127 11.31 -0.54 -0.02
N LEU A 128 10.87 -1.07 1.11
CA LEU A 128 9.65 -1.86 1.23
C LEU A 128 8.45 -1.07 0.69
N HIS A 129 8.25 0.15 1.18
CA HIS A 129 7.17 1.02 0.71
C HIS A 129 7.36 1.51 -0.73
N CYS A 130 8.61 1.65 -1.19
CA CYS A 130 8.89 1.92 -2.59
C CYS A 130 8.41 0.79 -3.51
N PHE A 131 8.62 -0.47 -3.13
CA PHE A 131 8.12 -1.61 -3.88
C PHE A 131 6.58 -1.75 -3.82
N TRP A 132 5.95 -1.38 -2.71
CA TRP A 132 4.50 -1.20 -2.66
C TRP A 132 4.04 -0.15 -3.70
N GLY A 133 4.72 1.00 -3.75
CA GLY A 133 4.46 2.05 -4.72
C GLY A 133 4.61 1.59 -6.18
N VAL A 134 5.55 0.70 -6.50
CA VAL A 134 5.64 0.09 -7.83
C VAL A 134 4.33 -0.65 -8.18
N GLY A 135 3.78 -1.41 -7.24
CA GLY A 135 2.50 -2.10 -7.42
C GLY A 135 1.36 -1.11 -7.70
N THR A 136 1.26 -0.05 -6.90
CA THR A 136 0.20 0.97 -7.05
C THR A 136 0.30 1.77 -8.34
N VAL A 137 1.51 1.97 -8.88
CA VAL A 137 1.74 2.62 -10.18
C VAL A 137 1.31 1.73 -11.34
N VAL A 138 1.61 0.43 -11.29
CA VAL A 138 1.35 -0.50 -12.40
C VAL A 138 -0.15 -0.77 -12.58
N SER A 139 -0.89 -0.85 -11.49
CA SER A 139 -2.31 -1.25 -11.53
C SER A 139 -3.23 -0.34 -12.32
N PRO A 140 -3.17 1.00 -12.24
CA PRO A 140 -4.02 1.88 -13.03
C PRO A 140 -3.81 1.69 -14.55
N PHE A 141 -2.59 1.40 -15.00
CA PHE A 141 -2.33 1.11 -16.41
C PHE A 141 -2.98 -0.20 -16.84
N ILE A 142 -2.93 -1.25 -16.00
CA ILE A 142 -3.60 -2.52 -16.27
C ILE A 142 -5.12 -2.32 -16.29
N MET A 143 -5.66 -1.56 -15.34
CA MET A 143 -7.09 -1.24 -15.31
C MET A 143 -7.49 -0.39 -16.52
N GLY A 144 -6.74 0.64 -16.87
CA GLY A 144 -6.97 1.47 -18.06
C GLY A 144 -7.01 0.63 -19.34
N TYR A 145 -6.03 -0.27 -19.52
CA TYR A 145 -6.04 -1.22 -20.64
C TYR A 145 -7.27 -2.13 -20.63
N ALA A 146 -7.67 -2.64 -19.46
CA ALA A 146 -8.85 -3.49 -19.34
C ALA A 146 -10.14 -2.74 -19.67
N LEU A 147 -10.28 -1.49 -19.21
CA LEU A 147 -11.44 -0.65 -19.48
C LEU A 147 -11.59 -0.31 -20.97
N THR A 148 -10.47 -0.13 -21.69
CA THR A 148 -10.48 0.18 -23.12
C THR A 148 -10.78 -1.02 -23.99
N ASN A 149 -10.19 -2.19 -23.67
CA ASN A 149 -10.23 -3.35 -24.56
C ASN A 149 -11.15 -4.47 -24.10
N ARG A 150 -11.62 -4.42 -22.84
CA ARG A 150 -12.42 -5.49 -22.19
C ARG A 150 -13.39 -4.88 -21.19
N THR A 151 -13.38 -5.42 -19.95
CA THR A 151 -14.22 -4.99 -18.84
C THR A 151 -13.36 -4.76 -17.59
N TRP A 152 -13.86 -4.00 -16.63
CA TRP A 152 -13.19 -3.82 -15.33
C TRP A 152 -12.92 -5.15 -14.59
N ASN A 153 -13.82 -6.15 -14.74
CA ASN A 153 -13.63 -7.51 -14.22
C ASN A 153 -12.33 -8.15 -14.75
N SER A 154 -11.98 -7.86 -16.02
CA SER A 154 -10.74 -8.35 -16.62
C SER A 154 -9.51 -7.72 -15.98
N GLY A 155 -9.57 -6.46 -15.56
CA GLY A 155 -8.50 -5.80 -14.80
C GLY A 155 -8.23 -6.53 -13.48
N TYR A 156 -9.27 -6.80 -12.69
CA TYR A 156 -9.15 -7.59 -11.46
C TYR A 156 -8.63 -9.01 -11.73
N ARG A 157 -9.04 -9.62 -12.83
CA ARG A 157 -8.59 -10.97 -13.19
C ARG A 157 -7.12 -11.02 -13.53
N ILE A 158 -6.61 -10.05 -14.30
CA ILE A 158 -5.18 -9.95 -14.64
C ILE A 158 -4.36 -9.80 -13.35
N ILE A 159 -4.72 -8.86 -12.49
CA ILE A 159 -4.04 -8.67 -11.20
C ILE A 159 -4.20 -9.91 -10.31
N GLY A 160 -5.35 -10.55 -10.31
CA GLY A 160 -5.60 -11.80 -9.57
C GLY A 160 -4.65 -12.92 -9.96
N PHE A 161 -4.36 -13.08 -11.27
CA PHE A 161 -3.36 -14.06 -11.73
C PHE A 161 -1.93 -13.67 -11.34
N LEU A 162 -1.56 -12.39 -11.42
CA LEU A 162 -0.26 -11.92 -10.94
C LEU A 162 -0.10 -12.18 -9.44
N GLN A 163 -1.14 -11.87 -8.68
CA GLN A 163 -1.20 -12.11 -7.23
C GLN A 163 -1.09 -13.60 -6.90
N LEU A 164 -1.77 -14.45 -7.66
CA LEU A 164 -1.68 -15.91 -7.50
C LEU A 164 -0.26 -16.42 -7.80
N ALA A 165 0.39 -15.92 -8.85
CA ALA A 165 1.77 -16.29 -9.15
C ALA A 165 2.72 -15.90 -8.00
N ILE A 166 2.54 -14.72 -7.40
CA ILE A 166 3.32 -14.29 -6.24
C ILE A 166 3.00 -15.15 -5.02
N ALA A 167 1.72 -15.48 -4.78
CA ALA A 167 1.31 -16.36 -3.68
C ALA A 167 1.97 -17.75 -3.79
N LEU A 168 2.00 -18.32 -4.98
CA LEU A 168 2.66 -19.61 -5.24
C LEU A 168 4.18 -19.50 -5.07
N LEU A 169 4.81 -18.43 -5.53
CA LEU A 169 6.23 -18.17 -5.32
C LEU A 169 6.55 -18.13 -3.81
N LEU A 170 5.77 -17.39 -3.02
CA LEU A 170 5.94 -17.30 -1.57
C LEU A 170 5.70 -18.64 -0.88
N LEU A 171 4.74 -19.44 -1.36
CA LEU A 171 4.45 -20.78 -0.85
C LEU A 171 5.63 -21.72 -1.08
N VAL A 172 6.17 -21.79 -2.30
CA VAL A 172 7.31 -22.65 -2.64
C VAL A 172 8.57 -22.24 -1.90
N THR A 173 8.74 -20.94 -1.61
CA THR A 173 9.92 -20.43 -0.91
C THR A 173 9.78 -20.43 0.62
N LEU A 174 8.71 -20.98 1.19
CA LEU A 174 8.51 -21.09 2.66
C LEU A 174 9.74 -21.64 3.42
N PRO A 175 10.50 -22.65 2.93
CA PRO A 175 11.67 -23.15 3.64
C PRO A 175 12.77 -22.11 3.85
N VAL A 176 12.88 -21.11 2.95
CA VAL A 176 13.90 -20.05 3.02
C VAL A 176 13.70 -19.12 4.23
N TRP A 177 12.46 -19.01 4.73
CA TRP A 177 12.12 -18.14 5.87
C TRP A 177 12.58 -18.71 7.23
N ASN A 178 13.09 -19.94 7.29
CA ASN A 178 13.51 -20.59 8.54
C ASN A 178 14.86 -20.09 9.09
N ILE A 179 15.54 -19.16 8.43
CA ILE A 179 16.93 -18.80 8.70
C ILE A 179 17.11 -18.07 10.05
N ASN A 180 16.05 -17.56 10.70
CA ASN A 180 16.17 -16.73 11.90
C ASN A 180 15.16 -17.09 13.02
N LYS A 181 15.20 -18.32 13.54
CA LYS A 181 14.41 -18.65 14.74
C LYS A 181 14.88 -17.92 16.01
N SER A 182 16.14 -17.51 16.08
CA SER A 182 16.75 -16.96 17.29
C SER A 182 16.37 -15.51 17.63
N ALA A 183 15.87 -14.72 16.68
CA ALA A 183 15.55 -13.30 16.90
C ALA A 183 14.13 -13.07 17.46
N THR A 184 13.25 -14.05 17.34
CA THR A 184 11.87 -13.95 17.84
C THR A 184 11.80 -14.01 19.39
N GLU A 185 12.83 -14.57 20.02
CA GLU A 185 12.88 -14.75 21.50
C GLU A 185 13.33 -13.47 22.24
N THR A 186 13.95 -12.51 21.53
CA THR A 186 14.43 -11.25 22.12
C THR A 186 13.46 -10.07 21.99
N ALA A 187 12.32 -10.26 21.34
CA ALA A 187 11.29 -9.24 21.29
C ALA A 187 10.74 -8.98 22.70
N GLY A 188 11.11 -7.85 23.29
CA GLY A 188 10.65 -7.40 24.59
C GLY A 188 9.12 -7.42 24.68
N LYS A 189 8.58 -7.36 25.91
CA LYS A 189 7.12 -7.33 26.12
C LYS A 189 6.47 -6.27 25.22
N SER A 190 5.51 -6.69 24.40
CA SER A 190 4.70 -5.77 23.60
C SER A 190 4.09 -4.71 24.50
N VAL A 191 4.34 -3.45 24.19
CA VAL A 191 3.86 -2.31 25.02
C VAL A 191 2.34 -2.15 24.93
N GLY A 192 1.68 -2.83 23.99
CA GLY A 192 0.25 -2.71 23.76
C GLY A 192 -0.18 -1.32 23.26
N LEU A 193 -1.37 -1.22 22.67
CA LEU A 193 -1.86 0.03 22.07
C LEU A 193 -1.96 1.18 23.10
N VAL A 194 -2.53 0.90 24.28
CA VAL A 194 -2.70 1.91 25.34
C VAL A 194 -1.35 2.39 25.89
N GLY A 195 -0.38 1.48 26.02
CA GLY A 195 0.97 1.84 26.44
C GLY A 195 1.69 2.71 25.41
N ALA A 196 1.56 2.39 24.11
CA ALA A 196 2.14 3.17 23.02
C ALA A 196 1.58 4.60 22.98
N LEU A 197 0.27 4.78 23.18
CA LEU A 197 -0.38 6.09 23.20
C LEU A 197 0.08 6.99 24.37
N LYS A 198 0.59 6.40 25.46
CA LYS A 198 1.14 7.15 26.60
C LYS A 198 2.57 7.67 26.37
N ILE A 199 3.26 7.20 25.32
CA ILE A 199 4.61 7.68 25.00
C ILE A 199 4.51 9.10 24.44
N LYS A 200 5.23 10.03 25.05
CA LYS A 200 5.24 11.44 24.63
C LYS A 200 5.63 11.59 23.16
N GLY A 201 4.77 12.24 22.39
CA GLY A 201 4.96 12.49 20.96
C GLY A 201 4.28 11.47 20.04
N VAL A 202 3.98 10.27 20.49
CA VAL A 202 3.31 9.23 19.67
C VAL A 202 1.91 9.67 19.19
N PRO A 203 1.04 10.30 20.02
CA PRO A 203 -0.26 10.78 19.53
C PRO A 203 -0.15 11.80 18.39
N PHE A 204 0.81 12.73 18.48
CA PHE A 204 1.03 13.71 17.39
C PHE A 204 1.57 13.07 16.12
N LEU A 205 2.44 12.07 16.25
CA LEU A 205 2.92 11.29 15.13
C LEU A 205 1.78 10.54 14.44
N LEU A 206 0.92 9.89 15.22
CA LEU A 206 -0.25 9.17 14.70
C LEU A 206 -1.22 10.13 14.01
N LEU A 207 -1.44 11.33 14.55
CA LEU A 207 -2.28 12.34 13.91
C LEU A 207 -1.69 12.80 12.58
N GLY A 208 -0.38 13.06 12.52
CA GLY A 208 0.30 13.43 11.27
C GLY A 208 0.24 12.31 10.23
N PHE A 209 0.43 11.05 10.66
CA PHE A 209 0.31 9.90 9.77
C PHE A 209 -1.13 9.67 9.30
N PHE A 210 -2.11 9.88 10.16
CA PHE A 210 -3.52 9.84 9.79
C PHE A 210 -3.85 10.88 8.72
N ALA A 211 -3.40 12.12 8.88
CA ALA A 211 -3.62 13.17 7.89
C ALA A 211 -2.97 12.83 6.53
N TYR A 212 -1.76 12.26 6.55
CA TYR A 212 -1.09 11.77 5.34
C TYR A 212 -1.90 10.66 4.67
N CYS A 213 -2.30 9.63 5.41
CA CYS A 213 -3.09 8.51 4.87
C CYS A 213 -4.46 8.98 4.34
N ALA A 214 -5.09 9.96 4.99
CA ALA A 214 -6.37 10.52 4.52
C ALA A 214 -6.22 11.22 3.17
N LEU A 215 -5.15 12.02 2.99
CA LEU A 215 -4.84 12.65 1.70
C LEU A 215 -4.57 11.62 0.61
N GLU A 216 -3.71 10.64 0.92
CA GLU A 216 -3.33 9.57 0.00
C GLU A 216 -4.54 8.75 -0.43
N ALA A 217 -5.34 8.26 0.52
CA ALA A 217 -6.54 7.47 0.24
C ALA A 217 -7.57 8.25 -0.57
N THR A 218 -7.72 9.56 -0.32
CA THR A 218 -8.63 10.41 -1.09
C THR A 218 -8.19 10.49 -2.56
N ALA A 219 -6.93 10.78 -2.82
CA ALA A 219 -6.40 10.82 -4.19
C ALA A 219 -6.48 9.45 -4.87
N MET A 220 -6.13 8.40 -4.15
CA MET A 220 -6.18 7.02 -4.61
C MET A 220 -7.54 6.60 -5.11
N GLN A 221 -8.57 6.92 -4.35
CA GLN A 221 -9.93 6.46 -4.62
C GLN A 221 -10.65 7.37 -5.62
N TRP A 222 -10.51 8.68 -5.47
CA TRP A 222 -11.40 9.63 -6.14
C TRP A 222 -10.80 10.33 -7.37
N ALA A 223 -9.48 10.26 -7.61
CA ALA A 223 -8.86 10.98 -8.72
C ALA A 223 -9.44 10.57 -10.08
N SER A 224 -9.51 9.28 -10.38
CA SER A 224 -10.05 8.82 -11.66
C SER A 224 -11.53 9.19 -11.84
N THR A 225 -12.34 9.03 -10.79
CA THR A 225 -13.76 9.42 -10.80
C THR A 225 -13.92 10.91 -11.04
N TYR A 226 -13.13 11.75 -10.37
CA TYR A 226 -13.14 13.18 -10.59
C TYR A 226 -12.81 13.57 -12.03
N PHE A 227 -11.79 12.94 -12.61
CA PHE A 227 -11.40 13.22 -13.99
C PHE A 227 -12.48 12.79 -15.01
N VAL A 228 -13.15 11.67 -14.78
CA VAL A 228 -14.21 11.19 -15.67
C VAL A 228 -15.47 12.03 -15.49
N GLU A 229 -16.01 12.11 -14.27
CA GLU A 229 -17.34 12.67 -13.99
C GLU A 229 -17.35 14.21 -14.09
N VAL A 230 -16.28 14.89 -13.62
CA VAL A 230 -16.25 16.35 -13.54
C VAL A 230 -15.54 16.98 -14.74
N LYS A 231 -14.47 16.33 -15.25
CA LYS A 231 -13.65 16.84 -16.35
C LYS A 231 -13.97 16.23 -17.70
N GLY A 232 -14.80 15.19 -17.77
CA GLY A 232 -15.17 14.52 -19.02
C GLY A 232 -14.01 13.82 -19.73
N ILE A 233 -12.96 13.45 -18.98
CA ILE A 233 -11.78 12.76 -19.50
C ILE A 233 -12.11 11.28 -19.68
N SER A 234 -11.59 10.63 -20.74
CA SER A 234 -11.79 9.20 -20.93
C SER A 234 -11.23 8.38 -19.76
N THR A 235 -11.87 7.26 -19.45
CA THR A 235 -11.53 6.40 -18.32
C THR A 235 -10.08 5.92 -18.34
N GLU A 236 -9.53 5.62 -19.52
CA GLU A 236 -8.14 5.24 -19.73
C GLU A 236 -7.17 6.36 -19.33
N ARG A 237 -7.42 7.59 -19.82
CA ARG A 237 -6.58 8.75 -19.45
C ARG A 237 -6.72 9.11 -17.99
N ALA A 238 -7.91 9.01 -17.44
CA ALA A 238 -8.15 9.25 -16.02
C ALA A 238 -7.36 8.28 -15.13
N ALA A 239 -7.32 6.99 -15.48
CA ALA A 239 -6.48 6.00 -14.81
C ALA A 239 -4.98 6.33 -14.92
N THR A 240 -4.53 6.74 -16.12
CA THR A 240 -3.14 7.19 -16.34
C THR A 240 -2.78 8.39 -15.49
N PHE A 241 -3.66 9.39 -15.38
CA PHE A 241 -3.43 10.56 -14.53
C PHE A 241 -3.39 10.19 -13.04
N ALA A 242 -4.24 9.28 -12.58
CA ALA A 242 -4.15 8.77 -11.22
C ALA A 242 -2.80 8.10 -10.96
N ALA A 243 -2.22 7.40 -11.93
CA ALA A 243 -0.90 6.80 -11.81
C ALA A 243 0.23 7.83 -11.56
N LEU A 244 0.11 9.07 -12.07
CA LEU A 244 1.09 10.13 -11.81
C LEU A 244 1.22 10.47 -10.32
N PHE A 245 0.13 10.41 -9.58
CA PHE A 245 0.13 10.60 -8.13
C PHE A 245 0.99 9.52 -7.44
N TYR A 246 0.83 8.27 -7.86
CA TYR A 246 1.61 7.16 -7.31
C TYR A 246 3.08 7.21 -7.71
N ILE A 247 3.38 7.65 -8.94
CA ILE A 247 4.76 7.91 -9.37
C ILE A 247 5.41 8.96 -8.47
N GLY A 248 4.69 10.03 -8.14
CA GLY A 248 5.16 11.07 -7.21
C GLY A 248 5.50 10.52 -5.82
N ILE A 249 4.62 9.73 -5.23
CA ILE A 249 4.85 9.09 -3.93
C ILE A 249 6.02 8.10 -4.01
N THR A 250 6.00 7.22 -4.99
CA THR A 250 7.03 6.17 -5.16
C THR A 250 8.43 6.75 -5.36
N SER A 251 8.56 7.81 -6.17
CA SER A 251 9.85 8.46 -6.42
C SER A 251 10.32 9.32 -5.25
N GLY A 252 9.41 9.82 -4.43
CA GLY A 252 9.72 10.61 -3.24
C GLY A 252 10.35 9.81 -2.11
N LEU A 253 9.98 8.54 -1.96
CA LEU A 253 10.49 7.66 -0.90
C LEU A 253 12.01 7.42 -0.97
N PRO A 254 12.60 7.01 -2.12
CA PRO A 254 14.06 6.84 -2.22
C PRO A 254 14.83 8.17 -2.17
N SER A 255 14.28 9.23 -2.78
CA SER A 255 14.95 10.55 -2.77
C SER A 255 15.02 11.17 -1.38
N SER A 256 14.02 10.92 -0.53
CA SER A 256 14.05 11.34 0.87
C SER A 256 15.15 10.62 1.65
N LEU A 257 15.31 9.33 1.42
CA LEU A 257 16.38 8.53 2.04
C LEU A 257 17.75 9.01 1.60
N LEU A 258 17.96 9.29 0.31
CA LEU A 258 19.25 9.80 -0.22
C LEU A 258 19.60 11.16 0.38
N ARG A 259 18.63 12.07 0.54
CA ARG A 259 18.84 13.36 1.19
C ARG A 259 19.18 13.23 2.67
N LEU A 260 18.50 12.32 3.39
CA LEU A 260 18.76 12.05 4.81
C LEU A 260 20.17 11.51 5.01
N LEU A 261 20.64 10.61 4.15
CA LEU A 261 21.99 10.07 4.17
C LEU A 261 23.04 11.12 3.84
N ASN A 262 22.75 12.09 2.94
CA ASN A 262 23.68 13.16 2.57
C ASN A 262 23.69 14.34 3.56
N ILE A 263 22.60 14.59 4.27
CA ILE A 263 22.51 15.69 5.24
C ILE A 263 23.05 15.28 6.62
N PHE A 264 22.97 13.98 6.96
CA PHE A 264 23.45 13.45 8.24
C PHE A 264 24.35 12.23 8.03
N PRO A 265 25.53 12.38 7.39
CA PRO A 265 26.45 11.24 7.17
C PRO A 265 26.90 10.61 8.49
N ASP A 266 27.06 11.41 9.56
CA ASP A 266 27.52 10.97 10.88
C ASP A 266 26.42 10.38 11.78
N ALA A 267 25.14 10.62 11.45
CA ALA A 267 24.02 10.07 12.23
C ALA A 267 23.85 8.55 12.08
N VAL A 268 24.47 7.98 11.04
CA VAL A 268 24.40 6.54 10.75
C VAL A 268 25.43 5.75 11.56
N ASP A 269 26.57 6.35 11.93
CA ASP A 269 27.71 5.63 12.54
C ASP A 269 27.80 5.75 14.07
N THR A 270 27.18 6.75 14.70
CA THR A 270 27.47 7.06 16.11
C THR A 270 26.45 6.58 17.13
N THR A 271 25.41 5.80 16.78
CA THR A 271 24.31 5.58 17.72
C THR A 271 23.81 4.16 17.95
N PRO A 272 24.62 3.21 18.45
CA PRO A 272 24.03 1.96 18.97
C PRO A 272 23.36 2.07 20.34
N ARG A 273 23.55 3.16 21.08
CA ARG A 273 23.19 3.21 22.51
C ARG A 273 22.11 4.22 22.98
N LEU A 274 21.72 5.15 22.13
CA LEU A 274 20.69 6.17 22.49
C LEU A 274 19.45 6.17 21.59
N LEU A 275 19.30 5.20 20.74
CA LEU A 275 18.56 5.25 19.50
C LEU A 275 17.17 4.66 19.51
N GLY A 276 16.71 4.07 20.59
CA GLY A 276 15.31 3.58 20.67
C GLY A 276 14.26 4.69 20.50
N THR A 277 14.60 5.93 20.84
CA THR A 277 13.62 7.02 20.81
C THR A 277 13.92 8.14 19.80
N SER A 278 15.17 8.45 19.52
CA SER A 278 15.49 9.63 18.68
C SER A 278 15.54 9.32 17.18
N ILE A 279 15.94 8.11 16.73
CA ILE A 279 15.90 7.72 15.31
C ILE A 279 14.46 7.50 14.86
N PHE A 280 13.62 6.90 15.68
CA PHE A 280 12.19 6.80 15.40
C PHE A 280 11.58 8.19 15.22
N ARG A 281 12.04 9.17 16.00
CA ARG A 281 11.55 10.55 15.98
C ARG A 281 12.00 11.33 14.73
N THR A 282 13.25 11.19 14.28
CA THR A 282 13.78 11.94 13.13
C THR A 282 13.51 11.25 11.80
N SER A 283 13.65 9.94 11.72
CA SER A 283 13.42 9.18 10.50
C SER A 283 11.93 9.15 10.12
N LEU A 284 11.05 8.94 11.09
CA LEU A 284 9.61 8.87 10.82
C LEU A 284 9.02 10.25 10.54
N SER A 285 9.42 11.30 11.28
CA SER A 285 8.92 12.67 11.03
C SER A 285 9.40 13.19 9.68
N SER A 286 10.64 12.95 9.30
CA SER A 286 11.17 13.38 8.01
C SER A 286 10.56 12.59 6.85
N SER A 287 10.39 11.27 6.98
CA SER A 287 9.73 10.44 5.97
C SER A 287 8.27 10.81 5.80
N VAL A 288 7.53 11.05 6.89
CA VAL A 288 6.13 11.50 6.85
C VAL A 288 6.01 12.88 6.21
N ILE A 289 6.89 13.84 6.56
CA ILE A 289 6.87 15.19 5.97
C ILE A 289 7.20 15.13 4.49
N ILE A 290 8.19 14.36 4.07
CA ILE A 290 8.60 14.26 2.67
C ILE A 290 7.56 13.47 1.87
N SER A 291 6.99 12.41 2.41
CA SER A 291 5.88 11.70 1.78
C SER A 291 4.64 12.59 1.66
N ALA A 292 4.34 13.41 2.67
CA ALA A 292 3.28 14.42 2.60
C ALA A 292 3.58 15.49 1.54
N LEU A 293 4.82 15.98 1.45
CA LEU A 293 5.22 16.95 0.42
C LEU A 293 5.17 16.35 -1.00
N THR A 294 5.55 15.07 -1.16
CA THR A 294 5.42 14.37 -2.44
C THR A 294 3.97 14.07 -2.81
N ALA A 295 3.14 13.73 -1.83
CA ALA A 295 1.70 13.59 -2.02
C ALA A 295 1.05 14.92 -2.43
N ILE A 296 1.44 16.03 -1.78
CA ILE A 296 1.04 17.39 -2.18
C ILE A 296 1.54 17.71 -3.58
N GLY A 297 2.79 17.39 -3.92
CA GLY A 297 3.35 17.55 -5.26
C GLY A 297 2.58 16.73 -6.31
N GLY A 298 2.24 15.47 -6.02
CA GLY A 298 1.38 14.64 -6.86
C GLY A 298 -0.02 15.22 -7.03
N THR A 299 -0.61 15.74 -5.95
CA THR A 299 -1.92 16.39 -5.99
C THR A 299 -1.88 17.70 -6.80
N VAL A 300 -0.80 18.48 -6.69
CA VAL A 300 -0.57 19.68 -7.51
C VAL A 300 -0.41 19.31 -8.97
N LEU A 301 0.33 18.26 -9.31
CA LEU A 301 0.44 17.76 -10.69
C LEU A 301 -0.91 17.30 -11.24
N LEU A 302 -1.73 16.61 -10.44
CA LEU A 302 -3.11 16.27 -10.78
C LEU A 302 -3.95 17.53 -11.01
N ALA A 303 -3.83 18.53 -10.16
CA ALA A 303 -4.56 19.80 -10.31
C ALA A 303 -4.10 20.58 -11.56
N ILE A 304 -2.80 20.63 -11.84
CA ILE A 304 -2.25 21.26 -13.04
C ILE A 304 -2.73 20.53 -14.30
N SER A 305 -2.69 19.20 -14.32
CA SER A 305 -3.19 18.41 -15.47
C SER A 305 -4.70 18.59 -15.66
N ALA A 306 -5.45 18.91 -14.62
CA ALA A 306 -6.87 19.20 -14.68
C ALA A 306 -7.21 20.59 -15.25
N VAL A 307 -6.29 21.53 -15.14
CA VAL A 307 -6.51 22.95 -15.55
C VAL A 307 -5.96 23.23 -16.95
N THR A 308 -4.92 22.53 -17.38
CA THR A 308 -4.32 22.74 -18.72
C THR A 308 -5.08 21.97 -19.81
N PRO A 309 -5.32 22.58 -21.00
CA PRO A 309 -5.86 21.84 -22.15
C PRO A 309 -4.78 20.88 -22.65
N ILE A 310 -5.04 19.65 -22.48
CA ILE A 310 -4.21 18.48 -22.23
C ILE A 310 -3.45 17.95 -23.45
N GLY A 311 -3.37 18.68 -24.51
CA GLY A 311 -2.69 18.18 -25.70
C GLY A 311 -1.17 18.11 -25.63
N SER A 312 -0.53 18.92 -24.83
CA SER A 312 0.90 19.20 -24.99
C SER A 312 1.84 18.76 -23.87
N LEU A 313 1.35 18.39 -22.70
CA LEU A 313 2.22 18.10 -21.53
C LEU A 313 2.43 16.61 -21.21
N CYS A 314 1.72 15.71 -21.87
CA CYS A 314 1.95 14.26 -21.72
C CYS A 314 3.04 13.70 -22.65
N PHE A 315 3.71 14.54 -23.44
CA PHE A 315 4.76 14.12 -24.40
C PHE A 315 6.10 14.85 -24.19
N LEU A 316 6.29 15.56 -23.11
CA LEU A 316 7.59 16.02 -22.62
C LEU A 316 7.93 15.30 -21.30
#